data_6c0dc402ef0a326aa6a235b20ac3147a
#
_entry.id   6c0dc402ef0a326aa6a235b20ac3147a
#
_cell.length_a   1.000
_cell.length_b   1.000
_cell.length_c   1.000
_cell.angle_alpha   90.00
_cell.angle_beta   90.00
_cell.angle_gamma   90.00
#
_symmetry.space_group_name_H-M   'P 1'
#
loop_
_entity.id
_entity.type
_entity.pdbx_description
1 polymer ?
#
loop_
_entity_poly.entity_id
_entity_poly.type
_entity_poly.pdbx_seq_one_letter_code
_entity_poly.pdbx_strand_id
1 'polypeptide(L)'
;MNPRTLFSRFASRFLYLGAARNPILVAAAVICAAALSFAQTAPLSMSISGPYAFKDAPALAGYQVTVTNTSQAILSNISLSNALSSGDGAYLIAAQPSQGTCDLGGQGITTLSCSVGSLDPGASINISIAAQMVSGTMTLSSSASGLDANSAPVSAGPVQRATVHGNPLAGTPSVSISLSANPTPKDLVGGRTGTLNWTLQNSTGVRANKLVFAMVIDSRMSISSSAVTGSNAGDSVSCGAPVPGVPGTNIVFCNIDYLGGTSGGSGGSATVTQLQITVNYRSPVVSSQTTLLATGNLSFDGTDSSNPAATGQVRVK
;
A
#
# COMPACT_ATOMS: atom_id res chain seq x y z
N MET A 1 -23.36 -21.79 -15.31
CA MET A 1 -23.19 -23.14 -15.87
C MET A 1 -21.90 -23.70 -15.33
N ASN A 2 -21.98 -24.83 -14.64
CA ASN A 2 -20.83 -25.42 -13.93
C ASN A 2 -19.91 -26.14 -14.94
N PRO A 3 -18.64 -25.81 -15.08
CA PRO A 3 -17.74 -26.41 -16.09
C PRO A 3 -17.55 -27.92 -15.94
N ARG A 4 -17.82 -28.49 -14.78
CA ARG A 4 -17.75 -29.95 -14.54
C ARG A 4 -18.78 -30.77 -15.31
N THR A 5 -19.91 -30.18 -15.71
CA THR A 5 -20.97 -30.88 -16.46
C THR A 5 -20.72 -30.91 -17.96
N LEU A 6 -19.90 -30.06 -18.51
CA LEU A 6 -19.53 -30.07 -19.92
C LEU A 6 -18.55 -31.20 -20.26
N PHE A 7 -17.62 -31.49 -19.31
CA PHE A 7 -16.56 -32.51 -19.51
C PHE A 7 -17.08 -33.92 -19.52
N SER A 8 -18.10 -34.24 -18.70
CA SER A 8 -18.64 -35.63 -18.65
C SER A 8 -19.40 -35.99 -19.92
N ARG A 9 -19.94 -35.03 -20.65
CA ARG A 9 -20.68 -35.27 -21.90
C ARG A 9 -19.79 -35.42 -23.13
N PHE A 10 -18.58 -34.87 -23.09
CA PHE A 10 -17.60 -35.05 -24.19
C PHE A 10 -16.86 -36.38 -24.09
N ALA A 11 -16.48 -36.81 -22.89
CA ALA A 11 -15.80 -38.08 -22.69
C ALA A 11 -16.66 -39.30 -23.02
N SER A 12 -17.99 -39.26 -22.76
CA SER A 12 -18.88 -40.40 -23.05
C SER A 12 -19.23 -40.56 -24.53
N ARG A 13 -19.06 -39.52 -25.36
CA ARG A 13 -19.28 -39.66 -26.82
C ARG A 13 -18.05 -40.17 -27.59
N PHE A 14 -16.86 -39.97 -27.05
CA PHE A 14 -15.64 -40.49 -27.70
C PHE A 14 -15.42 -41.99 -27.49
N LEU A 15 -15.97 -42.56 -26.43
CA LEU A 15 -15.86 -44.01 -26.15
C LEU A 15 -16.78 -44.90 -27.02
N TYR A 16 -17.70 -44.31 -27.81
CA TYR A 16 -18.64 -45.03 -28.65
C TYR A 16 -18.25 -45.04 -30.15
N LEU A 17 -17.17 -44.39 -30.53
CA LEU A 17 -16.61 -44.52 -31.88
C LEU A 17 -15.74 -45.77 -31.93
N GLY A 18 -16.42 -46.88 -32.22
CA GLY A 18 -15.84 -48.23 -32.32
C GLY A 18 -14.63 -48.28 -33.23
N ALA A 19 -13.61 -48.96 -32.76
CA ALA A 19 -12.56 -49.64 -33.48
C ALA A 19 -12.09 -48.99 -34.80
N ALA A 20 -11.69 -47.74 -34.78
CA ALA A 20 -10.92 -47.17 -35.87
C ALA A 20 -9.45 -47.66 -35.75
N ARG A 21 -9.07 -48.52 -36.66
CA ARG A 21 -7.72 -49.11 -36.82
C ARG A 21 -6.65 -48.07 -37.23
N ASN A 22 -6.72 -46.84 -36.79
CA ASN A 22 -5.78 -45.81 -37.19
C ASN A 22 -5.00 -45.30 -35.95
N PRO A 23 -3.78 -45.79 -35.70
CA PRO A 23 -2.98 -45.42 -34.52
C PRO A 23 -2.64 -43.91 -34.47
N ILE A 24 -2.72 -43.23 -35.63
CA ILE A 24 -2.46 -41.80 -35.73
C ILE A 24 -3.55 -40.97 -35.03
N LEU A 25 -4.82 -41.39 -35.06
CA LEU A 25 -5.92 -40.68 -34.40
C LEU A 25 -5.89 -40.82 -32.88
N VAL A 26 -5.40 -41.93 -32.35
CA VAL A 26 -5.24 -42.13 -30.90
C VAL A 26 -4.07 -41.32 -30.38
N ALA A 27 -2.96 -41.23 -31.14
CA ALA A 27 -1.82 -40.36 -30.77
C ALA A 27 -2.18 -38.87 -30.77
N ALA A 28 -3.00 -38.39 -31.73
CA ALA A 28 -3.46 -37.02 -31.78
C ALA A 28 -4.39 -36.68 -30.59
N ALA A 29 -5.25 -37.60 -30.15
CA ALA A 29 -6.11 -37.38 -28.99
C ALA A 29 -5.33 -37.33 -27.66
N VAL A 30 -4.28 -38.12 -27.52
CA VAL A 30 -3.39 -38.12 -26.34
C VAL A 30 -2.53 -36.85 -26.32
N ILE A 31 -2.05 -36.39 -27.47
CA ILE A 31 -1.27 -35.14 -27.57
C ILE A 31 -2.14 -33.92 -27.29
N CYS A 32 -3.42 -33.88 -27.73
CA CYS A 32 -4.35 -32.82 -27.38
C CYS A 32 -4.74 -32.81 -25.90
N ALA A 33 -4.81 -33.96 -25.23
CA ALA A 33 -5.07 -34.03 -23.80
C ALA A 33 -3.86 -33.57 -22.95
N ALA A 34 -2.64 -33.79 -23.44
CA ALA A 34 -1.42 -33.31 -22.78
C ALA A 34 -1.18 -31.78 -22.97
N ALA A 35 -1.76 -31.19 -24.03
CA ALA A 35 -1.61 -29.75 -24.30
C ALA A 35 -2.60 -28.86 -23.50
N LEU A 36 -3.54 -29.42 -22.75
CA LEU A 36 -4.36 -28.71 -21.75
C LEU A 36 -3.60 -28.63 -20.42
N SER A 37 -2.33 -28.25 -20.46
CA SER A 37 -1.65 -27.70 -19.29
C SER A 37 -2.37 -26.41 -18.96
N PHE A 38 -3.32 -26.46 -18.04
CA PHE A 38 -3.86 -25.25 -17.41
C PHE A 38 -2.64 -24.47 -16.95
N ALA A 39 -2.47 -23.26 -17.47
CA ALA A 39 -1.49 -22.33 -16.93
C ALA A 39 -1.82 -22.21 -15.43
N GLN A 40 -1.08 -22.93 -14.62
CA GLN A 40 -1.26 -22.88 -13.17
C GLN A 40 -0.90 -21.47 -12.77
N THR A 41 -1.90 -20.70 -12.37
CA THR A 41 -1.66 -19.35 -11.84
C THR A 41 -0.71 -19.49 -10.67
N ALA A 42 0.34 -18.68 -10.66
CA ALA A 42 1.27 -18.68 -9.54
C ALA A 42 0.49 -18.56 -8.23
N PRO A 43 0.78 -19.37 -7.21
CA PRO A 43 0.00 -19.42 -5.98
C PRO A 43 0.09 -18.13 -5.16
N LEU A 44 1.10 -17.29 -5.41
CA LEU A 44 1.24 -15.93 -4.89
C LEU A 44 1.20 -14.92 -6.03
N SER A 45 0.53 -13.80 -5.81
CA SER A 45 0.62 -12.61 -6.65
C SER A 45 1.03 -11.40 -5.83
N MET A 46 1.68 -10.43 -6.49
CA MET A 46 2.15 -9.19 -5.87
C MET A 46 1.85 -7.98 -6.74
N SER A 47 1.61 -6.85 -6.08
CA SER A 47 1.58 -5.53 -6.72
C SER A 47 2.17 -4.46 -5.82
N ILE A 48 2.69 -3.39 -6.42
CA ILE A 48 3.12 -2.18 -5.73
C ILE A 48 2.33 -1.01 -6.30
N SER A 49 1.68 -0.25 -5.45
CA SER A 49 1.12 1.06 -5.76
C SER A 49 1.94 2.15 -5.06
N GLY A 50 1.95 3.35 -5.64
CA GLY A 50 2.70 4.49 -5.13
C GLY A 50 2.98 5.51 -6.22
N PRO A 51 3.63 6.64 -5.88
CA PRO A 51 3.85 7.74 -6.80
C PRO A 51 4.82 7.36 -7.92
N TYR A 52 4.58 7.90 -9.12
CA TYR A 52 5.53 7.84 -10.25
C TYR A 52 6.50 9.01 -10.25
N ALA A 53 6.07 10.16 -9.76
CA ALA A 53 6.89 11.36 -9.76
C ALA A 53 6.54 12.29 -8.61
N PHE A 54 7.53 13.06 -8.16
CA PHE A 54 7.36 14.22 -7.29
C PHE A 54 7.96 15.45 -7.95
N LYS A 55 7.24 16.58 -7.87
CA LYS A 55 7.74 17.86 -8.38
C LYS A 55 8.88 18.40 -7.51
N ASP A 56 8.73 18.29 -6.20
CA ASP A 56 9.67 18.83 -5.24
C ASP A 56 10.41 17.70 -4.51
N ALA A 57 11.71 17.90 -4.28
CA ALA A 57 12.55 17.04 -3.47
C ALA A 57 13.29 17.89 -2.42
N PRO A 58 13.61 17.36 -1.23
CA PRO A 58 13.35 15.98 -0.80
C PRO A 58 11.86 15.70 -0.53
N ALA A 59 11.41 14.47 -0.81
CA ALA A 59 10.02 14.06 -0.67
C ALA A 59 9.90 12.73 0.08
N LEU A 60 8.82 12.60 0.86
CA LEU A 60 8.46 11.34 1.49
C LEU A 60 7.49 10.58 0.58
N ALA A 61 7.92 9.47 0.02
CA ALA A 61 7.11 8.59 -0.79
C ALA A 61 6.44 7.51 0.08
N GLY A 62 5.13 7.38 -0.07
CA GLY A 62 4.36 6.27 0.49
C GLY A 62 4.06 5.23 -0.59
N TYR A 63 4.38 3.97 -0.31
CA TYR A 63 4.06 2.82 -1.15
C TYR A 63 3.15 1.87 -0.41
N GLN A 64 2.31 1.17 -1.15
CA GLN A 64 1.57 0.01 -0.66
C GLN A 64 1.96 -1.21 -1.48
N VAL A 65 2.55 -2.20 -0.83
CA VAL A 65 2.82 -3.51 -1.40
C VAL A 65 1.69 -4.44 -0.99
N THR A 66 1.04 -5.07 -1.97
CA THR A 66 -0.03 -6.05 -1.74
C THR A 66 0.45 -7.42 -2.16
N VAL A 67 0.28 -8.42 -1.30
CA VAL A 67 0.54 -9.84 -1.57
C VAL A 67 -0.75 -10.60 -1.41
N THR A 68 -1.10 -11.42 -2.40
CA THR A 68 -2.36 -12.18 -2.42
C THR A 68 -2.08 -13.66 -2.62
N ASN A 69 -2.69 -14.50 -1.80
CA ASN A 69 -2.75 -15.94 -2.04
C ASN A 69 -3.81 -16.22 -3.10
N THR A 70 -3.39 -16.55 -4.31
CA THR A 70 -4.27 -16.86 -5.45
C THR A 70 -4.61 -18.35 -5.54
N SER A 71 -4.07 -19.18 -4.65
CA SER A 71 -4.31 -20.61 -4.59
C SER A 71 -5.60 -20.96 -3.82
N GLN A 72 -5.99 -22.22 -3.86
CA GLN A 72 -7.13 -22.77 -3.11
C GLN A 72 -6.71 -23.38 -1.76
N ALA A 73 -5.44 -23.24 -1.38
CA ALA A 73 -4.87 -23.79 -0.16
C ALA A 73 -4.22 -22.68 0.68
N ILE A 74 -4.08 -22.93 1.97
CA ILE A 74 -3.33 -22.04 2.86
C ILE A 74 -1.86 -22.05 2.45
N LEU A 75 -1.26 -20.88 2.32
CA LEU A 75 0.17 -20.70 2.18
C LEU A 75 0.76 -20.33 3.54
N SER A 76 1.91 -20.87 3.87
CA SER A 76 2.59 -20.69 5.15
C SER A 76 3.97 -20.07 5.01
N ASN A 77 4.52 -19.55 6.14
CA ASN A 77 5.84 -18.96 6.19
C ASN A 77 6.07 -17.87 5.14
N ILE A 78 5.03 -17.05 4.90
CA ILE A 78 5.12 -15.96 3.94
C ILE A 78 6.09 -14.92 4.47
N SER A 79 7.08 -14.60 3.67
CA SER A 79 8.06 -13.55 3.91
C SER A 79 8.19 -12.65 2.70
N LEU A 80 8.46 -11.37 2.94
CA LEU A 80 8.73 -10.39 1.89
C LEU A 80 10.12 -9.81 2.07
N SER A 81 10.77 -9.59 0.93
CA SER A 81 12.01 -8.82 0.83
C SER A 81 11.75 -7.61 -0.05
N ASN A 82 12.07 -6.44 0.47
CA ASN A 82 11.92 -5.18 -0.22
C ASN A 82 13.30 -4.52 -0.31
N ALA A 83 13.65 -4.01 -1.48
CA ALA A 83 14.91 -3.30 -1.73
C ALA A 83 14.63 -1.98 -2.42
N LEU A 84 15.22 -0.92 -1.91
CA LEU A 84 15.21 0.41 -2.51
C LEU A 84 16.52 0.65 -3.21
N SER A 85 16.49 0.93 -4.50
CA SER A 85 17.64 1.37 -5.28
C SER A 85 17.48 2.84 -5.65
N SER A 86 18.56 3.60 -5.56
CA SER A 86 18.60 5.02 -5.87
C SER A 86 20.03 5.43 -6.23
N GLY A 87 20.16 6.32 -7.20
CA GLY A 87 21.45 6.98 -7.51
C GLY A 87 21.85 8.04 -6.49
N ASP A 88 20.89 8.55 -5.70
CA ASP A 88 21.04 9.80 -4.92
C ASP A 88 20.72 9.63 -3.43
N GLY A 89 20.97 8.46 -2.87
CA GLY A 89 20.93 8.27 -1.43
C GLY A 89 19.54 8.18 -0.79
N ALA A 90 18.50 7.77 -1.53
CA ALA A 90 17.19 7.49 -0.95
C ALA A 90 17.25 6.33 0.06
N TYR A 91 16.40 6.37 1.07
CA TYR A 91 16.35 5.37 2.13
C TYR A 91 14.95 5.11 2.65
N LEU A 92 14.76 3.92 3.20
CA LEU A 92 13.52 3.52 3.87
C LEU A 92 13.44 4.18 5.26
N ILE A 93 12.25 4.60 5.64
CA ILE A 93 12.00 5.27 6.93
C ILE A 93 11.19 4.39 7.86
N ALA A 94 10.13 3.78 7.35
CA ALA A 94 9.21 2.96 8.13
C ALA A 94 8.47 1.96 7.25
N ALA A 95 7.98 0.89 7.87
CA ALA A 95 7.06 -0.03 7.24
C ALA A 95 6.03 -0.53 8.24
N GLN A 96 4.79 -0.69 7.76
CA GLN A 96 3.68 -1.20 8.53
C GLN A 96 2.93 -2.26 7.75
N PRO A 97 3.03 -3.54 8.14
CA PRO A 97 2.23 -4.60 7.56
C PRO A 97 0.83 -4.63 8.21
N SER A 98 -0.19 -5.04 7.45
CA SER A 98 -1.53 -5.32 8.00
C SER A 98 -1.56 -6.61 8.84
N GLN A 99 -0.57 -7.49 8.65
CA GLN A 99 -0.36 -8.74 9.39
C GLN A 99 1.13 -9.04 9.50
N GLY A 100 1.58 -9.54 10.66
CA GLY A 100 2.97 -9.88 10.90
C GLY A 100 3.82 -8.70 11.35
N THR A 101 5.11 -8.75 11.06
CA THR A 101 6.10 -7.74 11.47
C THR A 101 7.07 -7.45 10.34
N CYS A 102 7.57 -6.22 10.29
CA CYS A 102 8.66 -5.81 9.40
C CYS A 102 9.86 -5.35 10.22
N ASP A 103 11.05 -5.70 9.76
CA ASP A 103 12.32 -5.26 10.33
C ASP A 103 13.06 -4.39 9.32
N LEU A 104 13.30 -3.16 9.72
CA LEU A 104 14.03 -2.17 8.93
C LEU A 104 15.55 -2.23 9.14
N GLY A 105 16.02 -2.94 10.18
CA GLY A 105 17.46 -3.12 10.44
C GLY A 105 18.24 -1.87 10.85
N GLY A 106 17.65 -0.67 10.88
CA GLY A 106 18.32 0.58 11.28
C GLY A 106 18.00 1.80 10.44
N GLN A 107 18.82 2.85 10.51
CA GLN A 107 18.66 4.08 9.74
C GLN A 107 19.42 4.07 8.42
N GLY A 108 18.91 4.82 7.44
CA GLY A 108 19.55 4.98 6.13
C GLY A 108 19.63 3.70 5.33
N ILE A 109 18.77 2.73 5.65
CA ILE A 109 18.76 1.42 5.02
C ILE A 109 17.97 1.44 3.72
N THR A 110 18.38 0.56 2.83
CA THR A 110 17.75 0.36 1.53
C THR A 110 17.04 -0.99 1.43
N THR A 111 17.07 -1.80 2.49
CA THR A 111 16.43 -3.13 2.51
C THR A 111 15.50 -3.27 3.70
N LEU A 112 14.41 -4.00 3.48
CA LEU A 112 13.36 -4.25 4.45
C LEU A 112 12.92 -5.71 4.33
N SER A 113 12.87 -6.40 5.45
CA SER A 113 12.32 -7.77 5.52
C SER A 113 11.05 -7.78 6.35
N CYS A 114 10.00 -8.48 5.88
CA CYS A 114 8.77 -8.65 6.60
C CYS A 114 8.42 -10.15 6.73
N SER A 115 8.03 -10.57 7.93
CA SER A 115 7.46 -11.89 8.21
C SER A 115 5.96 -11.75 8.38
N VAL A 116 5.18 -12.41 7.52
CA VAL A 116 3.73 -12.30 7.45
C VAL A 116 3.03 -13.47 8.15
N GLY A 117 3.64 -14.66 8.10
CA GLY A 117 3.05 -15.90 8.61
C GLY A 117 2.25 -16.65 7.55
N SER A 118 0.97 -16.91 7.76
CA SER A 118 0.13 -17.65 6.82
C SER A 118 -0.89 -16.74 6.13
N LEU A 119 -1.28 -17.14 4.91
CA LEU A 119 -2.35 -16.52 4.12
C LEU A 119 -3.38 -17.57 3.72
N ASP A 120 -4.63 -17.35 4.08
CA ASP A 120 -5.76 -18.15 3.64
C ASP A 120 -6.00 -18.02 2.13
N PRO A 121 -6.70 -18.97 1.49
CA PRO A 121 -7.08 -18.89 0.08
C PRO A 121 -7.82 -17.58 -0.23
N GLY A 122 -7.33 -16.84 -1.22
CA GLY A 122 -7.89 -15.55 -1.64
C GLY A 122 -7.58 -14.39 -0.70
N ALA A 123 -6.91 -14.61 0.43
CA ALA A 123 -6.54 -13.55 1.35
C ALA A 123 -5.41 -12.68 0.80
N SER A 124 -5.42 -11.41 1.17
CA SER A 124 -4.39 -10.44 0.82
C SER A 124 -3.87 -9.74 2.06
N ILE A 125 -2.58 -9.40 2.05
CA ILE A 125 -1.98 -8.49 3.01
C ILE A 125 -1.47 -7.25 2.31
N ASN A 126 -1.48 -6.15 3.04
CA ASN A 126 -0.92 -4.87 2.60
C ASN A 126 0.23 -4.48 3.52
N ILE A 127 1.29 -3.96 2.92
CA ILE A 127 2.43 -3.40 3.64
C ILE A 127 2.59 -1.96 3.17
N SER A 128 2.40 -1.01 4.08
CA SER A 128 2.66 0.41 3.83
C SER A 128 4.13 0.68 4.11
N ILE A 129 4.82 1.29 3.17
CA ILE A 129 6.25 1.60 3.23
C ILE A 129 6.43 3.09 3.01
N ALA A 130 7.19 3.75 3.89
CA ALA A 130 7.65 5.13 3.70
C ALA A 130 9.13 5.13 3.32
N ALA A 131 9.45 5.83 2.23
CA ALA A 131 10.81 6.04 1.76
C ALA A 131 11.09 7.53 1.55
N GLN A 132 12.25 7.99 1.98
CA GLN A 132 12.73 9.35 1.70
C GLN A 132 13.41 9.37 0.35
N MET A 133 12.90 10.16 -0.55
CA MET A 133 13.53 10.52 -1.82
C MET A 133 14.37 11.79 -1.61
N VAL A 134 15.63 11.74 -1.98
CA VAL A 134 16.53 12.90 -1.88
C VAL A 134 16.52 13.69 -3.19
N SER A 135 16.79 13.02 -4.30
CA SER A 135 16.70 13.57 -5.66
C SER A 135 16.67 12.44 -6.69
N GLY A 136 16.60 12.77 -7.97
CA GLY A 136 16.76 11.81 -9.07
C GLY A 136 15.63 10.77 -9.17
N THR A 137 16.00 9.52 -9.22
CA THR A 137 15.07 8.38 -9.33
C THR A 137 15.34 7.38 -8.22
N MET A 138 14.28 6.90 -7.57
CA MET A 138 14.34 5.75 -6.68
C MET A 138 13.41 4.65 -7.18
N THR A 139 13.78 3.40 -6.97
CA THR A 139 12.98 2.22 -7.35
C THR A 139 12.82 1.30 -6.18
N LEU A 140 11.56 1.09 -5.75
CA LEU A 140 11.22 0.04 -4.79
C LEU A 140 10.99 -1.27 -5.54
N SER A 141 11.72 -2.31 -5.16
CA SER A 141 11.59 -3.68 -5.67
C SER A 141 11.15 -4.60 -4.54
N SER A 142 10.11 -5.39 -4.76
CA SER A 142 9.57 -6.28 -3.74
C SER A 142 9.39 -7.69 -4.29
N SER A 143 9.72 -8.68 -3.46
CA SER A 143 9.51 -10.10 -3.74
C SER A 143 8.92 -10.80 -2.51
N ALA A 144 8.12 -11.84 -2.73
CA ALA A 144 7.56 -12.66 -1.68
C ALA A 144 7.93 -14.12 -1.89
N SER A 145 8.07 -14.86 -0.79
CA SER A 145 8.26 -16.30 -0.77
C SER A 145 7.47 -16.94 0.36
N GLY A 146 7.21 -18.24 0.26
CA GLY A 146 6.48 -19.02 1.26
C GLY A 146 6.47 -20.49 0.92
N LEU A 147 5.63 -21.26 1.59
CA LEU A 147 5.44 -22.68 1.39
C LEU A 147 3.97 -22.98 1.11
N ASP A 148 3.71 -23.91 0.18
CA ASP A 148 2.37 -24.46 -0.05
C ASP A 148 2.00 -25.52 1.00
N ALA A 149 0.81 -26.12 0.86
CA ALA A 149 0.31 -27.16 1.75
C ALA A 149 1.18 -28.44 1.77
N ASN A 150 2.01 -28.64 0.75
CA ASN A 150 2.94 -29.77 0.64
C ASN A 150 4.36 -29.39 1.08
N SER A 151 4.55 -28.22 1.68
CA SER A 151 5.86 -27.64 2.02
C SER A 151 6.74 -27.37 0.80
N ALA A 152 6.17 -27.27 -0.40
CA ALA A 152 6.90 -26.85 -1.58
C ALA A 152 7.06 -25.34 -1.63
N PRO A 153 8.22 -24.80 -2.04
CA PRO A 153 8.45 -23.36 -2.08
C PRO A 153 7.57 -22.70 -3.15
N VAL A 154 6.97 -21.58 -2.78
CA VAL A 154 6.21 -20.69 -3.66
C VAL A 154 6.81 -19.29 -3.61
N SER A 155 6.74 -18.55 -4.72
CA SER A 155 7.27 -17.19 -4.79
C SER A 155 6.48 -16.30 -5.74
N ALA A 156 6.59 -14.99 -5.51
CA ALA A 156 6.08 -13.95 -6.40
C ALA A 156 7.07 -12.80 -6.50
N GLY A 157 7.09 -12.12 -7.63
CA GLY A 157 7.98 -10.99 -7.90
C GLY A 157 9.31 -11.42 -8.54
N PRO A 158 10.29 -10.49 -8.65
CA PRO A 158 10.19 -9.13 -8.13
C PRO A 158 9.22 -8.25 -8.92
N VAL A 159 8.42 -7.46 -8.20
CA VAL A 159 7.67 -6.34 -8.75
C VAL A 159 8.36 -5.04 -8.39
N GLN A 160 8.27 -4.03 -9.26
CA GLN A 160 9.03 -2.78 -9.11
C GLN A 160 8.14 -1.56 -9.31
N ARG A 161 8.45 -0.50 -8.57
CA ARG A 161 7.87 0.83 -8.73
C ARG A 161 8.98 1.87 -8.73
N ALA A 162 9.18 2.51 -9.86
CA ALA A 162 10.08 3.64 -9.98
C ALA A 162 9.32 4.94 -9.66
N THR A 163 9.97 5.83 -8.91
CA THR A 163 9.51 7.18 -8.62
C THR A 163 10.61 8.16 -9.00
N VAL A 164 10.27 9.17 -9.78
CA VAL A 164 11.23 10.15 -10.30
C VAL A 164 10.99 11.54 -9.70
N HIS A 165 12.06 12.31 -9.52
CA HIS A 165 11.97 13.74 -9.30
C HIS A 165 11.80 14.44 -10.66
N GLY A 166 10.64 15.04 -10.90
CA GLY A 166 10.33 15.67 -12.17
C GLY A 166 8.91 16.19 -12.26
N ASN A 167 8.59 16.83 -13.36
CA ASN A 167 7.23 17.31 -13.59
C ASN A 167 6.29 16.13 -13.85
N PRO A 168 5.10 16.16 -13.24
CA PRO A 168 4.08 15.15 -13.46
C PRO A 168 3.52 15.23 -14.87
N LEU A 169 2.93 14.13 -15.32
CA LEU A 169 2.18 14.10 -16.56
C LEU A 169 0.88 14.91 -16.44
N ALA A 170 0.43 15.51 -17.55
CA ALA A 170 -0.84 16.23 -17.56
C ALA A 170 -2.02 15.29 -17.22
N GLY A 171 -3.04 15.83 -16.53
CA GLY A 171 -4.26 15.09 -16.17
C GLY A 171 -4.16 14.30 -14.86
N THR A 172 -3.16 14.58 -14.01
CA THR A 172 -3.06 13.98 -12.68
C THR A 172 -4.10 14.58 -11.72
N PRO A 173 -4.59 13.81 -10.74
CA PRO A 173 -5.41 14.35 -9.68
C PRO A 173 -4.63 15.37 -8.84
N SER A 174 -5.31 16.39 -8.35
CA SER A 174 -4.74 17.36 -7.42
C SER A 174 -5.38 17.20 -6.05
N VAL A 175 -4.61 16.72 -5.09
CA VAL A 175 -5.03 16.57 -3.71
C VAL A 175 -4.24 17.54 -2.85
N SER A 176 -4.93 18.30 -1.99
CA SER A 176 -4.33 19.17 -1.00
C SER A 176 -4.47 18.60 0.40
N ILE A 177 -3.54 18.94 1.26
CA ILE A 177 -3.57 18.60 2.69
C ILE A 177 -3.54 19.88 3.50
N SER A 178 -4.37 19.94 4.55
CA SER A 178 -4.25 20.93 5.61
C SER A 178 -4.22 20.25 6.98
N LEU A 179 -3.50 20.84 7.92
CA LEU A 179 -3.45 20.38 9.31
C LEU A 179 -3.99 21.46 10.22
N SER A 180 -4.92 21.09 11.10
CA SER A 180 -5.30 21.88 12.26
C SER A 180 -5.04 21.11 13.54
N ALA A 181 -4.45 21.75 14.54
CA ALA A 181 -4.26 21.17 15.87
C ALA A 181 -5.29 21.74 16.84
N ASN A 182 -5.82 20.90 17.70
CA ASN A 182 -6.69 21.33 18.80
C ASN A 182 -6.15 20.77 20.14
N PRO A 183 -5.90 21.60 21.15
CA PRO A 183 -6.02 23.05 21.07
C PRO A 183 -5.06 23.68 20.05
N THR A 184 -5.53 24.76 19.40
CA THR A 184 -4.62 25.60 18.61
C THR A 184 -3.40 25.93 19.46
N PRO A 185 -2.19 26.09 18.87
CA PRO A 185 -0.89 25.97 19.55
C PRO A 185 -0.63 27.01 20.66
N LYS A 186 -1.59 27.21 21.52
CA LYS A 186 -1.42 27.94 22.78
C LYS A 186 -1.22 26.93 23.88
N ASP A 187 0.04 26.56 24.10
CA ASP A 187 0.52 26.06 25.37
C ASP A 187 -0.30 24.88 25.97
N LEU A 188 -0.26 23.73 25.31
CA LEU A 188 -0.79 22.52 25.90
C LEU A 188 -0.02 22.19 27.18
N VAL A 189 -0.73 22.06 28.28
CA VAL A 189 -0.11 21.61 29.56
C VAL A 189 0.37 20.18 29.38
N GLY A 190 1.60 19.90 29.80
CA GLY A 190 2.18 18.55 29.73
C GLY A 190 1.29 17.48 30.34
N GLY A 191 1.24 16.32 29.70
CA GLY A 191 0.40 15.19 30.08
C GLY A 191 -1.08 15.30 29.68
N ARG A 192 -1.49 16.35 28.98
CA ARG A 192 -2.86 16.52 28.47
C ARG A 192 -3.04 15.90 27.10
N THR A 193 -4.29 15.62 26.77
CA THR A 193 -4.69 15.12 25.46
C THR A 193 -4.94 16.27 24.50
N GLY A 194 -4.58 16.08 23.23
CA GLY A 194 -4.88 16.97 22.11
C GLY A 194 -5.28 16.18 20.89
N THR A 195 -5.67 16.89 19.85
CA THR A 195 -6.02 16.29 18.55
C THR A 195 -5.26 16.97 17.42
N LEU A 196 -4.86 16.18 16.43
CA LEU A 196 -4.39 16.64 15.13
C LEU A 196 -5.45 16.28 14.10
N ASN A 197 -5.98 17.24 13.39
CA ASN A 197 -6.98 17.02 12.35
C ASN A 197 -6.38 17.33 10.99
N TRP A 198 -6.21 16.30 10.21
CA TRP A 198 -5.74 16.38 8.83
C TRP A 198 -6.94 16.39 7.91
N THR A 199 -6.98 17.35 7.00
CA THR A 199 -8.00 17.42 5.96
C THR A 199 -7.35 17.20 4.62
N LEU A 200 -7.75 16.15 3.94
CA LEU A 200 -7.37 15.82 2.58
C LEU A 200 -8.51 16.22 1.64
N GLN A 201 -8.19 16.96 0.59
CA GLN A 201 -9.19 17.47 -0.33
C GLN A 201 -8.74 17.24 -1.76
N ASN A 202 -9.54 16.50 -2.53
CA ASN A 202 -9.37 16.37 -3.97
C ASN A 202 -10.31 17.38 -4.66
N SER A 203 -9.73 18.42 -5.24
CA SER A 203 -10.46 19.52 -5.91
C SER A 203 -10.67 19.24 -7.40
N THR A 204 -10.22 18.12 -7.91
CA THR A 204 -10.34 17.78 -9.35
C THR A 204 -11.43 16.72 -9.57
N GLY A 205 -11.95 16.64 -10.80
CA GLY A 205 -12.81 15.55 -11.24
C GLY A 205 -12.07 14.22 -11.43
N VAL A 206 -10.74 14.20 -11.28
CA VAL A 206 -9.90 13.01 -11.47
C VAL A 206 -9.74 12.31 -10.12
N ARG A 207 -10.05 11.02 -10.10
CA ARG A 207 -9.93 10.20 -8.88
C ARG A 207 -8.45 9.96 -8.55
N ALA A 208 -8.05 10.21 -7.30
CA ALA A 208 -6.80 9.71 -6.75
C ALA A 208 -7.04 8.30 -6.19
N ASN A 209 -6.21 7.33 -6.55
CA ASN A 209 -6.35 5.93 -6.15
C ASN A 209 -5.18 5.48 -5.29
N LYS A 210 -5.44 4.49 -4.42
CA LYS A 210 -4.42 3.84 -3.58
C LYS A 210 -3.56 4.84 -2.84
N LEU A 211 -4.22 5.73 -2.09
CA LEU A 211 -3.52 6.76 -1.33
C LEU A 211 -2.88 6.14 -0.08
N VAL A 212 -1.64 6.53 0.16
CA VAL A 212 -0.90 6.28 1.40
C VAL A 212 -0.65 7.61 2.06
N PHE A 213 -1.31 7.86 3.18
CA PHE A 213 -1.09 9.04 4.01
C PHE A 213 -0.18 8.66 5.17
N ALA A 214 1.04 9.19 5.18
CA ALA A 214 2.05 8.95 6.20
C ALA A 214 2.15 10.18 7.11
N MET A 215 1.82 10.01 8.38
CA MET A 215 1.96 11.05 9.41
C MET A 215 3.22 10.80 10.20
N VAL A 216 4.21 11.69 10.06
CA VAL A 216 5.44 11.70 10.85
C VAL A 216 5.18 12.56 12.09
N ILE A 217 5.21 11.97 13.26
CA ILE A 217 4.82 12.58 14.52
C ILE A 217 5.97 12.43 15.51
N ASP A 218 6.26 13.47 16.29
CA ASP A 218 7.26 13.44 17.36
C ASP A 218 7.02 12.24 18.29
N SER A 219 8.04 11.42 18.53
CA SER A 219 7.91 10.17 19.30
C SER A 219 7.51 10.37 20.76
N ARG A 220 7.66 11.59 21.28
CA ARG A 220 7.22 11.96 22.63
C ARG A 220 5.70 12.13 22.73
N MET A 221 5.00 12.24 21.60
CA MET A 221 3.54 12.25 21.54
C MET A 221 3.02 10.80 21.59
N SER A 222 2.33 10.47 22.67
CA SER A 222 1.70 9.15 22.79
C SER A 222 0.36 9.15 22.04
N ILE A 223 0.28 8.44 20.92
CA ILE A 223 -0.93 8.36 20.10
C ILE A 223 -1.89 7.36 20.75
N SER A 224 -3.11 7.79 21.01
CA SER A 224 -4.14 6.98 21.66
C SER A 224 -5.15 6.38 20.69
N SER A 225 -5.46 7.09 19.61
CA SER A 225 -6.36 6.60 18.55
C SER A 225 -6.23 7.44 17.29
N SER A 226 -6.63 6.85 16.17
CA SER A 226 -6.87 7.56 14.91
C SER A 226 -8.28 7.24 14.42
N ALA A 227 -8.94 8.21 13.84
CA ALA A 227 -10.28 8.06 13.26
C ALA A 227 -10.32 8.77 11.91
N VAL A 228 -11.12 8.24 11.01
CA VAL A 228 -11.32 8.80 9.68
C VAL A 228 -12.79 9.10 9.48
N THR A 229 -13.10 10.31 9.02
CA THR A 229 -14.45 10.76 8.70
C THR A 229 -14.44 11.46 7.35
N GLY A 230 -15.49 11.28 6.57
CA GLY A 230 -15.65 11.94 5.28
C GLY A 230 -16.51 11.15 4.32
N SER A 231 -16.85 11.76 3.18
CA SER A 231 -17.65 11.15 2.12
C SER A 231 -16.77 10.84 0.90
N ASN A 232 -17.10 9.76 0.19
CA ASN A 232 -16.47 9.34 -1.06
C ASN A 232 -14.95 9.06 -0.99
N ALA A 233 -14.53 8.38 0.08
CA ALA A 233 -13.13 7.96 0.25
C ALA A 233 -12.91 6.45 0.03
N GLY A 234 -13.85 5.76 -0.61
CA GLY A 234 -13.85 4.30 -0.69
C GLY A 234 -14.31 3.65 0.63
N ASP A 235 -14.69 2.39 0.55
CA ASP A 235 -15.21 1.64 1.70
C ASP A 235 -14.10 1.21 2.66
N SER A 236 -12.84 1.28 2.24
CA SER A 236 -11.69 0.90 3.08
C SER A 236 -10.74 2.07 3.31
N VAL A 237 -10.93 2.76 4.43
CA VAL A 237 -9.94 3.64 5.00
C VAL A 237 -9.50 3.05 6.32
N SER A 238 -8.22 2.72 6.43
CA SER A 238 -7.65 2.15 7.66
C SER A 238 -6.38 2.88 8.06
N CYS A 239 -6.28 3.25 9.33
CA CYS A 239 -5.05 3.75 9.93
C CYS A 239 -4.49 2.68 10.85
N GLY A 240 -3.21 2.41 10.73
CA GLY A 240 -2.52 1.45 11.56
C GLY A 240 -2.04 2.04 12.90
N ALA A 241 -1.47 1.20 13.75
CA ALA A 241 -0.80 1.64 14.95
C ALA A 241 0.49 2.41 14.61
N PRO A 242 0.96 3.32 15.47
CA PRO A 242 2.24 3.98 15.27
C PRO A 242 3.40 2.98 15.17
N VAL A 243 4.27 3.17 14.19
CA VAL A 243 5.53 2.43 14.05
C VAL A 243 6.71 3.37 14.22
N PRO A 244 7.88 2.91 14.71
CA PRO A 244 9.07 3.72 14.77
C PRO A 244 9.47 4.25 13.39
N GLY A 245 9.82 5.54 13.32
CA GLY A 245 10.38 6.18 12.13
C GLY A 245 11.87 6.51 12.32
N VAL A 246 12.32 7.61 11.71
CA VAL A 246 13.64 8.17 12.01
C VAL A 246 13.72 8.57 13.50
N PRO A 247 14.91 8.63 14.13
CA PRO A 247 15.03 8.92 15.53
C PRO A 247 14.25 10.16 15.96
N GLY A 248 13.52 10.01 17.07
CA GLY A 248 12.66 11.05 17.60
C GLY A 248 11.29 11.14 16.92
N THR A 249 10.94 10.21 16.02
CA THR A 249 9.62 10.19 15.36
C THR A 249 8.95 8.83 15.42
N ASN A 250 7.61 8.85 15.37
CA ASN A 250 6.77 7.73 15.02
C ASN A 250 6.03 8.04 13.71
N ILE A 251 5.68 7.00 12.96
CA ILE A 251 4.89 7.14 11.74
C ILE A 251 3.58 6.38 11.90
N VAL A 252 2.49 7.04 11.54
CA VAL A 252 1.17 6.43 11.40
C VAL A 252 0.82 6.42 9.93
N PHE A 253 0.51 5.25 9.40
CA PHE A 253 0.03 5.10 8.04
C PHE A 253 -1.48 5.00 8.00
N CYS A 254 -2.11 5.74 7.09
CA CYS A 254 -3.50 5.52 6.70
C CYS A 254 -3.55 5.16 5.23
N ASN A 255 -4.18 4.03 4.92
CA ASN A 255 -4.41 3.57 3.56
C ASN A 255 -5.85 3.94 3.16
N ILE A 256 -5.98 4.53 1.99
CA ILE A 256 -7.24 5.03 1.45
C ILE A 256 -7.36 4.51 0.03
N ASP A 257 -8.43 3.76 -0.27
CA ASP A 257 -8.58 3.16 -1.59
C ASP A 257 -8.68 4.19 -2.70
N TYR A 258 -9.46 5.23 -2.49
CA TYR A 258 -9.56 6.36 -3.41
C TYR A 258 -10.10 7.62 -2.72
N LEU A 259 -9.85 8.77 -3.33
CA LEU A 259 -10.38 10.05 -2.91
C LEU A 259 -10.87 10.83 -4.13
N GLY A 260 -12.15 11.20 -4.12
CA GLY A 260 -12.78 12.02 -5.14
C GLY A 260 -12.91 11.38 -6.51
N GLY A 261 -13.35 12.18 -7.45
CA GLY A 261 -13.56 11.78 -8.84
C GLY A 261 -14.88 11.05 -9.07
N THR A 262 -15.54 11.35 -10.16
CA THR A 262 -16.64 10.54 -10.68
C THR A 262 -16.06 9.42 -11.52
N SER A 263 -16.51 8.18 -11.31
CA SER A 263 -16.25 7.09 -12.25
C SER A 263 -16.92 7.43 -13.59
N GLY A 264 -16.12 7.92 -14.55
CA GLY A 264 -16.36 7.87 -15.99
C GLY A 264 -17.78 8.18 -16.50
N GLY A 265 -18.39 9.29 -16.09
CA GLY A 265 -19.66 9.76 -16.66
C GLY A 265 -19.49 11.20 -17.13
N SER A 266 -19.65 11.44 -18.43
CA SER A 266 -19.65 12.78 -19.02
C SER A 266 -20.74 13.64 -18.37
N GLY A 267 -20.38 14.74 -17.68
CA GLY A 267 -21.28 15.82 -17.27
C GLY A 267 -21.59 15.99 -15.80
N GLY A 268 -20.93 15.27 -14.89
CA GLY A 268 -21.09 15.49 -13.44
C GLY A 268 -20.27 16.67 -12.94
N SER A 269 -20.92 17.61 -12.24
CA SER A 269 -20.24 18.68 -11.49
C SER A 269 -19.17 18.05 -10.58
N ALA A 270 -17.94 18.59 -10.61
CA ALA A 270 -16.85 18.14 -9.75
C ALA A 270 -17.27 18.30 -8.28
N THR A 271 -17.65 17.23 -7.63
CA THR A 271 -17.93 17.22 -6.19
C THR A 271 -16.60 17.25 -5.47
N VAL A 272 -16.29 18.34 -4.81
CA VAL A 272 -15.14 18.44 -3.91
C VAL A 272 -15.28 17.37 -2.85
N THR A 273 -14.32 16.44 -2.81
CA THR A 273 -14.33 15.34 -1.85
C THR A 273 -13.32 15.61 -0.78
N GLN A 274 -13.79 15.56 0.45
CA GLN A 274 -12.99 15.86 1.63
C GLN A 274 -12.98 14.67 2.57
N LEU A 275 -11.79 14.32 3.04
CA LEU A 275 -11.56 13.32 4.06
C LEU A 275 -10.87 13.98 5.24
N GLN A 276 -11.35 13.73 6.45
CA GLN A 276 -10.73 14.19 7.68
C GLN A 276 -10.15 12.99 8.44
N ILE A 277 -8.87 13.10 8.79
CA ILE A 277 -8.18 12.13 9.63
C ILE A 277 -7.87 12.81 10.96
N THR A 278 -8.43 12.30 12.04
CA THR A 278 -8.23 12.80 13.40
C THR A 278 -7.30 11.85 14.15
N VAL A 279 -6.21 12.39 14.69
CA VAL A 279 -5.28 11.67 15.55
C VAL A 279 -5.36 12.25 16.96
N ASN A 280 -5.75 11.44 17.92
CA ASN A 280 -5.75 11.78 19.32
C ASN A 280 -4.40 11.42 19.93
N TYR A 281 -3.79 12.35 20.63
CA TYR A 281 -2.50 12.14 21.28
C TYR A 281 -2.49 12.66 22.71
N ARG A 282 -1.56 12.16 23.51
CA ARG A 282 -1.20 12.71 24.81
C ARG A 282 0.19 13.35 24.70
N SER A 283 0.29 14.60 25.15
CA SER A 283 1.56 15.30 25.18
C SER A 283 2.50 14.77 26.27
N PRO A 284 3.82 14.84 26.08
CA PRO A 284 4.77 14.53 27.15
C PRO A 284 4.62 15.51 28.32
N VAL A 285 5.03 15.08 29.52
CA VAL A 285 5.32 16.01 30.63
C VAL A 285 6.70 16.56 30.40
N VAL A 286 6.83 17.89 30.32
CA VAL A 286 8.10 18.58 30.04
C VAL A 286 8.44 19.52 31.18
N SER A 287 9.73 19.72 31.43
CA SER A 287 10.25 20.64 32.43
C SER A 287 10.43 22.07 31.91
N SER A 288 10.39 22.24 30.60
CA SER A 288 10.48 23.50 29.90
C SER A 288 9.63 23.47 28.63
N GLN A 289 9.26 24.64 28.15
CA GLN A 289 8.48 24.76 26.92
C GLN A 289 9.17 24.04 25.75
N THR A 290 8.44 23.16 25.11
CA THR A 290 8.93 22.33 23.99
C THR A 290 7.97 22.40 22.82
N THR A 291 8.51 22.45 21.60
CA THR A 291 7.74 22.33 20.37
C THR A 291 7.81 20.91 19.84
N LEU A 292 6.66 20.32 19.57
CA LEU A 292 6.50 19.01 18.96
C LEU A 292 6.04 19.20 17.52
N LEU A 293 6.60 18.43 16.59
CA LEU A 293 6.28 18.51 15.16
C LEU A 293 5.38 17.35 14.76
N ALA A 294 4.47 17.65 13.84
CA ALA A 294 3.67 16.65 13.12
C ALA A 294 3.59 17.05 11.65
N THR A 295 3.98 16.13 10.76
CA THR A 295 3.96 16.35 9.31
C THR A 295 3.18 15.22 8.66
N GLY A 296 2.18 15.56 7.85
CA GLY A 296 1.46 14.59 7.00
C GLY A 296 1.95 14.68 5.57
N ASN A 297 2.21 13.55 4.97
CA ASN A 297 2.62 13.42 3.58
C ASN A 297 1.66 12.45 2.88
N LEU A 298 1.22 12.80 1.68
CA LEU A 298 0.32 11.98 0.89
C LEU A 298 0.99 11.51 -0.38
N SER A 299 0.87 10.24 -0.65
CA SER A 299 1.24 9.62 -1.93
C SER A 299 0.05 8.87 -2.48
N PHE A 300 -0.07 8.77 -3.81
CA PHE A 300 -1.13 7.99 -4.46
C PHE A 300 -0.64 7.36 -5.75
N ASP A 301 -1.38 6.38 -6.24
CA ASP A 301 -1.03 5.66 -7.46
C ASP A 301 -1.25 6.55 -8.68
N GLY A 302 -0.19 6.73 -9.46
CA GLY A 302 -0.19 7.62 -10.62
C GLY A 302 0.92 8.67 -10.54
N THR A 303 0.82 9.66 -11.42
CA THR A 303 1.72 10.81 -11.41
C THR A 303 1.23 11.84 -10.40
N ASP A 304 2.09 12.23 -9.49
CA ASP A 304 1.80 13.27 -8.52
C ASP A 304 2.45 14.59 -8.93
N SER A 305 1.69 15.67 -8.91
CA SER A 305 2.20 16.99 -9.30
C SER A 305 2.85 17.75 -8.15
N SER A 306 2.46 17.43 -6.96
CA SER A 306 2.99 18.02 -5.74
C SER A 306 3.01 16.90 -4.71
N ASN A 307 4.07 16.79 -3.97
CA ASN A 307 4.07 15.96 -2.77
C ASN A 307 3.26 16.73 -1.71
N PRO A 308 1.92 16.54 -1.63
CA PRO A 308 1.15 17.34 -0.71
C PRO A 308 1.56 16.98 0.70
N ALA A 309 2.11 17.96 1.39
CA ALA A 309 2.53 17.85 2.77
C ALA A 309 1.98 19.03 3.58
N ALA A 310 1.63 18.78 4.82
CA ALA A 310 1.29 19.80 5.78
C ALA A 310 2.02 19.55 7.09
N THR A 311 2.63 20.59 7.64
CA THR A 311 3.35 20.52 8.91
C THR A 311 2.68 21.42 9.93
N GLY A 312 2.44 20.89 11.11
CA GLY A 312 1.95 21.63 12.26
C GLY A 312 2.88 21.50 13.45
N GLN A 313 2.75 22.41 14.37
CA GLN A 313 3.51 22.48 15.61
C GLN A 313 2.57 22.49 16.81
N VAL A 314 2.92 21.71 17.82
CA VAL A 314 2.25 21.72 19.12
C VAL A 314 3.27 22.18 20.16
N ARG A 315 2.98 23.29 20.86
CA ARG A 315 3.79 23.73 22.00
C ARG A 315 3.27 23.10 23.28
N VAL A 316 4.17 22.56 24.06
CA VAL A 316 3.88 21.94 25.37
C VAL A 316 4.64 22.71 26.44
N LYS A 317 3.97 23.04 27.54
CA LYS A 317 4.54 23.67 28.75
C LYS A 317 4.55 22.72 29.91
#